data_b649af2ddb04827b8026b07b94afa6e0
#
_entry.id   b649af2ddb04827b8026b07b94afa6e0
#
_cell.length_a   1.000
_cell.length_b   1.000
_cell.length_c   1.000
_cell.angle_alpha   90.00
_cell.angle_beta   90.00
_cell.angle_gamma   90.00
#
_symmetry.space_group_name_H-M   'P 1'
#
loop_
_entity.id
_entity.type
_entity.pdbx_description
1 polymer ?
#
loop_
_entity_poly.entity_id
_entity_poly.type
_entity_poly.pdbx_seq_one_letter_code
_entity_poly.pdbx_strand_id
1 'polypeptide(L)'
;PSLKTELIGLLPGSKAAKLAQGVPLSLGIAEYVHAKRPQTKFVIPLAPTLDLQTLASFADSQKNPIAEIFGFGGASLVVPEDATAKAFLKTKTGLTVELWQESPAYHLLSQCCICLTTVGANTAELGALGVPMIVLLPTQQLDAMRAWDGLPGLLANLPGVGTPFANVINWLFLTFVRRKGLLAWPNIWAQEEIVPELMGKLQPQEIAEMLLDLLAHPEKLDDIRAKLRKIRGESGAAQKIATLVKEEIDNFED
;
A
#
# COMPACT_ATOMS: atom_id res chain seq x y z
N PRO A 1 -0.18 31.20 0.93
CA PRO A 1 -0.42 29.78 1.00
C PRO A 1 0.92 29.07 0.78
N SER A 2 1.47 28.48 1.88
CA SER A 2 2.67 27.66 1.75
C SER A 2 2.32 26.54 0.77
N LEU A 3 3.07 26.40 -0.30
CA LEU A 3 3.01 25.26 -1.20
C LEU A 3 3.27 24.03 -0.33
N LYS A 4 2.20 23.34 0.09
CA LYS A 4 2.35 22.05 0.76
C LYS A 4 3.13 21.19 -0.22
N THR A 5 4.28 20.68 0.21
CA THR A 5 5.08 19.75 -0.59
C THR A 5 4.18 18.60 -1.02
N GLU A 6 4.01 18.38 -2.33
CA GLU A 6 3.23 17.29 -2.86
C GLU A 6 3.97 15.98 -2.57
N LEU A 7 3.55 15.30 -1.50
CA LEU A 7 4.15 14.06 -1.01
C LEU A 7 3.20 12.90 -1.25
N ILE A 8 3.69 11.84 -1.88
CA ILE A 8 2.95 10.59 -2.15
C ILE A 8 3.57 9.46 -1.36
N GLY A 9 2.74 8.76 -0.58
CA GLY A 9 3.15 7.55 0.13
C GLY A 9 3.03 6.32 -0.76
N LEU A 10 4.06 5.48 -0.79
CA LEU A 10 4.08 4.20 -1.47
C LEU A 10 4.14 3.09 -0.41
N LEU A 11 3.07 2.29 -0.30
CA LEU A 11 2.94 1.22 0.68
C LEU A 11 2.82 -0.15 -0.03
N PRO A 12 3.93 -0.69 -0.55
CA PRO A 12 3.92 -1.89 -1.39
C PRO A 12 3.62 -3.19 -0.62
N GLY A 13 3.48 -3.10 0.70
CA GLY A 13 3.27 -4.24 1.60
C GLY A 13 4.51 -4.59 2.41
N SER A 14 4.41 -5.66 3.22
CA SER A 14 5.48 -6.12 4.11
C SER A 14 5.91 -7.58 3.88
N LYS A 15 5.11 -8.37 3.18
CA LYS A 15 5.38 -9.78 2.88
C LYS A 15 6.05 -9.93 1.51
N ALA A 16 6.99 -10.86 1.37
CA ALA A 16 7.79 -11.05 0.15
C ALA A 16 6.96 -11.09 -1.14
N ALA A 17 5.85 -11.85 -1.17
CA ALA A 17 5.02 -11.93 -2.37
C ALA A 17 4.28 -10.63 -2.71
N LYS A 18 3.95 -9.79 -1.71
CA LYS A 18 3.40 -8.46 -1.96
C LYS A 18 4.48 -7.50 -2.44
N LEU A 19 5.67 -7.54 -1.82
CA LEU A 19 6.81 -6.71 -2.19
C LEU A 19 7.27 -6.99 -3.61
N ALA A 20 7.31 -8.26 -4.02
CA ALA A 20 7.74 -8.66 -5.37
C ALA A 20 6.93 -7.97 -6.48
N GLN A 21 5.64 -7.77 -6.28
CA GLN A 21 4.77 -7.06 -7.22
C GLN A 21 4.60 -5.58 -6.87
N GLY A 22 4.39 -5.29 -5.60
CA GLY A 22 4.06 -3.94 -5.11
C GLY A 22 5.20 -2.94 -5.28
N VAL A 23 6.46 -3.37 -5.06
CA VAL A 23 7.61 -2.45 -5.19
C VAL A 23 7.81 -2.00 -6.63
N PRO A 24 7.98 -2.90 -7.63
CA PRO A 24 8.19 -2.45 -9.00
C PRO A 24 6.96 -1.74 -9.59
N LEU A 25 5.73 -2.15 -9.25
CA LEU A 25 4.53 -1.46 -9.67
C LEU A 25 4.48 -0.02 -9.12
N SER A 26 4.68 0.16 -7.81
CA SER A 26 4.64 1.48 -7.18
C SER A 26 5.75 2.41 -7.69
N LEU A 27 6.97 1.89 -7.87
CA LEU A 27 8.08 2.67 -8.41
C LEU A 27 7.88 3.02 -9.89
N GLY A 28 7.34 2.10 -10.69
CA GLY A 28 6.98 2.39 -12.08
C GLY A 28 5.92 3.48 -12.19
N ILE A 29 4.88 3.45 -11.34
CA ILE A 29 3.87 4.53 -11.27
C ILE A 29 4.55 5.86 -10.89
N ALA A 30 5.43 5.84 -9.88
CA ALA A 30 6.12 7.03 -9.42
C ALA A 30 7.01 7.66 -10.52
N GLU A 31 7.68 6.86 -11.36
CA GLU A 31 8.45 7.34 -12.51
C GLU A 31 7.56 8.08 -13.52
N TYR A 32 6.42 7.53 -13.89
CA TYR A 32 5.47 8.18 -14.80
C TYR A 32 4.92 9.50 -14.23
N VAL A 33 4.60 9.53 -12.94
CA VAL A 33 4.13 10.76 -12.28
C VAL A 33 5.26 11.79 -12.23
N HIS A 34 6.46 11.40 -11.84
CA HIS A 34 7.62 12.29 -11.74
C HIS A 34 7.98 12.91 -13.10
N ALA A 35 7.89 12.15 -14.18
CA ALA A 35 8.14 12.67 -15.53
C ALA A 35 7.20 13.82 -15.91
N LYS A 36 5.98 13.85 -15.37
CA LYS A 36 4.98 14.90 -15.63
C LYS A 36 4.93 15.96 -14.54
N ARG A 37 5.30 15.62 -13.31
CA ARG A 37 5.30 16.49 -12.12
C ARG A 37 6.60 16.32 -11.33
N PRO A 38 7.72 16.89 -11.80
CA PRO A 38 9.05 16.71 -11.19
C PRO A 38 9.16 17.17 -9.72
N GLN A 39 8.26 18.06 -9.28
CA GLN A 39 8.20 18.56 -7.89
C GLN A 39 7.56 17.57 -6.91
N THR A 40 6.88 16.53 -7.39
CA THR A 40 6.26 15.52 -6.55
C THR A 40 7.33 14.68 -5.84
N LYS A 41 7.19 14.54 -4.54
CA LYS A 41 8.06 13.69 -3.71
C LYS A 41 7.37 12.37 -3.38
N PHE A 42 8.19 11.34 -3.24
CA PHE A 42 7.71 10.00 -2.94
C PHE A 42 8.45 9.44 -1.72
N VAL A 43 7.71 8.69 -0.89
CA VAL A 43 8.27 8.06 0.31
C VAL A 43 7.70 6.65 0.48
N ILE A 44 8.56 5.73 0.90
CA ILE A 44 8.17 4.38 1.33
C ILE A 44 8.40 4.28 2.83
N PRO A 45 7.35 4.21 3.67
CA PRO A 45 7.51 3.82 5.07
C PRO A 45 7.83 2.32 5.13
N LEU A 46 8.96 1.97 5.78
CA LEU A 46 9.35 0.59 5.98
C LEU A 46 8.49 -0.05 7.07
N ALA A 47 8.00 -1.26 6.79
CA ALA A 47 7.41 -2.06 7.84
C ALA A 47 8.48 -2.42 8.90
N PRO A 48 8.14 -2.52 10.20
CA PRO A 48 9.11 -2.83 11.26
C PRO A 48 9.89 -4.14 11.07
N THR A 49 9.32 -5.06 10.29
CA THR A 49 9.92 -6.37 9.98
C THR A 49 10.76 -6.37 8.71
N LEU A 50 10.96 -5.22 8.07
CA LEU A 50 11.63 -5.09 6.78
C LEU A 50 12.86 -4.19 6.90
N ASP A 51 14.02 -4.68 6.47
CA ASP A 51 15.23 -3.88 6.35
C ASP A 51 15.39 -3.26 4.96
N LEU A 52 16.29 -2.27 4.87
CA LEU A 52 16.57 -1.52 3.64
C LEU A 52 17.04 -2.41 2.49
N GLN A 53 17.91 -3.39 2.78
CA GLN A 53 18.51 -4.26 1.77
C GLN A 53 17.47 -5.21 1.20
N THR A 54 16.62 -5.75 2.06
CA THR A 54 15.51 -6.62 1.65
C THR A 54 14.55 -5.85 0.75
N LEU A 55 14.11 -4.63 1.14
CA LEU A 55 13.27 -3.81 0.26
C LEU A 55 13.95 -3.53 -1.08
N ALA A 56 15.23 -3.13 -1.06
CA ALA A 56 16.00 -2.83 -2.26
C ALA A 56 16.13 -4.02 -3.21
N SER A 57 16.19 -5.25 -2.68
CA SER A 57 16.24 -6.46 -3.50
C SER A 57 15.00 -6.62 -4.38
N PHE A 58 13.82 -6.17 -3.91
CA PHE A 58 12.59 -6.19 -4.70
C PHE A 58 12.51 -5.04 -5.72
N ALA A 59 13.29 -3.96 -5.52
CA ALA A 59 13.42 -2.87 -6.47
C ALA A 59 14.47 -3.14 -7.56
N ASP A 60 15.36 -4.10 -7.35
CA ASP A 60 16.40 -4.49 -8.30
C ASP A 60 15.82 -5.42 -9.37
N SER A 61 15.77 -4.95 -10.62
CA SER A 61 15.24 -5.74 -11.74
C SER A 61 16.04 -7.02 -12.06
N GLN A 62 17.28 -7.14 -11.61
CA GLN A 62 18.08 -8.35 -11.76
C GLN A 62 17.69 -9.42 -10.72
N LYS A 63 17.24 -9.00 -9.55
CA LYS A 63 16.83 -9.89 -8.45
C LYS A 63 15.34 -10.18 -8.45
N ASN A 64 14.54 -9.25 -8.97
CA ASN A 64 13.09 -9.37 -9.04
C ASN A 64 12.60 -9.39 -10.50
N PRO A 65 12.42 -10.57 -11.12
CA PRO A 65 12.01 -10.68 -12.52
C PRO A 65 10.61 -10.12 -12.78
N ILE A 66 9.80 -9.89 -11.73
CA ILE A 66 8.47 -9.29 -11.85
C ILE A 66 8.58 -7.81 -12.26
N ALA A 67 9.70 -7.16 -12.02
CA ALA A 67 9.95 -5.80 -12.47
C ALA A 67 9.76 -5.66 -14.00
N GLU A 68 10.16 -6.65 -14.77
CA GLU A 68 10.01 -6.68 -16.24
C GLU A 68 8.52 -6.70 -16.67
N ILE A 69 7.67 -7.40 -15.91
CA ILE A 69 6.22 -7.48 -16.20
C ILE A 69 5.56 -6.09 -16.14
N PHE A 70 6.09 -5.21 -15.29
CA PHE A 70 5.63 -3.83 -15.16
C PHE A 70 6.42 -2.83 -16.02
N GLY A 71 7.38 -3.31 -16.83
CA GLY A 71 8.28 -2.43 -17.59
C GLY A 71 9.17 -1.55 -16.72
N PHE A 72 9.37 -1.95 -15.45
CA PHE A 72 10.19 -1.20 -14.49
C PHE A 72 11.67 -1.55 -14.64
N GLY A 73 12.49 -0.53 -14.93
CA GLY A 73 13.91 -0.70 -15.21
C GLY A 73 14.78 -1.08 -14.00
N GLY A 74 14.26 -0.91 -12.79
CA GLY A 74 14.94 -1.19 -11.53
C GLY A 74 15.43 0.08 -10.81
N ALA A 75 15.72 -0.10 -9.50
CA ALA A 75 16.28 0.93 -8.64
C ALA A 75 17.39 0.36 -7.76
N SER A 76 18.29 1.21 -7.31
CA SER A 76 19.36 0.90 -6.37
C SER A 76 19.18 1.64 -5.05
N LEU A 77 19.58 1.00 -3.95
CA LEU A 77 19.63 1.62 -2.63
C LEU A 77 20.82 2.57 -2.55
N VAL A 78 20.56 3.76 -2.07
CA VAL A 78 21.58 4.74 -1.71
C VAL A 78 21.43 5.05 -0.22
N VAL A 79 22.49 4.79 0.53
CA VAL A 79 22.59 5.15 1.96
C VAL A 79 23.62 6.28 2.06
N PRO A 80 23.19 7.51 2.36
CA PRO A 80 24.13 8.64 2.52
C PRO A 80 25.12 8.40 3.66
N GLU A 81 26.33 8.93 3.53
CA GLU A 81 27.33 8.91 4.62
C GLU A 81 26.93 9.82 5.80
N ASP A 82 26.19 10.88 5.51
CA ASP A 82 25.63 11.77 6.53
C ASP A 82 24.49 11.05 7.29
N ALA A 83 24.70 10.80 8.58
CA ALA A 83 23.74 10.13 9.46
C ALA A 83 22.40 10.89 9.59
N THR A 84 22.34 12.17 9.24
CA THR A 84 21.10 12.96 9.25
C THR A 84 20.28 12.81 7.97
N ALA A 85 20.90 12.35 6.90
CA ALA A 85 20.26 12.14 5.61
C ALA A 85 19.63 10.75 5.54
N LYS A 86 18.41 10.69 5.00
CA LYS A 86 17.67 9.44 4.88
C LYS A 86 18.13 8.62 3.69
N ALA A 87 18.09 7.30 3.85
CA ALA A 87 18.30 6.38 2.74
C ALA A 87 17.18 6.54 1.69
N PHE A 88 17.50 6.26 0.44
CA PHE A 88 16.54 6.34 -0.65
C PHE A 88 16.80 5.29 -1.73
N LEU A 89 15.77 4.97 -2.50
CA LEU A 89 15.90 4.24 -3.74
C LEU A 89 16.09 5.24 -4.89
N LYS A 90 17.08 4.98 -5.74
CA LYS A 90 17.31 5.74 -6.97
C LYS A 90 17.01 4.86 -8.17
N THR A 91 16.02 5.23 -8.97
CA THR A 91 15.65 4.48 -10.18
C THR A 91 16.59 4.79 -11.34
N LYS A 92 16.55 3.97 -12.39
CA LYS A 92 17.36 4.20 -13.60
C LYS A 92 16.99 5.48 -14.33
N THR A 93 15.75 5.96 -14.18
CA THR A 93 15.30 7.25 -14.75
C THR A 93 15.72 8.46 -13.94
N GLY A 94 16.33 8.24 -12.75
CA GLY A 94 16.83 9.29 -11.87
C GLY A 94 15.85 9.70 -10.77
N LEU A 95 14.65 9.14 -10.72
CA LEU A 95 13.72 9.37 -9.59
C LEU A 95 14.36 8.90 -8.29
N THR A 96 14.20 9.69 -7.23
CA THR A 96 14.57 9.32 -5.86
C THR A 96 13.32 9.15 -5.01
N VAL A 97 13.26 8.05 -4.25
CA VAL A 97 12.17 7.71 -3.34
C VAL A 97 12.74 7.52 -1.94
N GLU A 98 12.35 8.39 -1.01
CA GLU A 98 12.85 8.35 0.37
C GLU A 98 12.37 7.09 1.09
N LEU A 99 13.23 6.50 1.92
CA LEU A 99 12.93 5.34 2.77
C LEU A 99 12.80 5.79 4.22
N TRP A 100 11.59 5.69 4.76
CA TRP A 100 11.29 6.10 6.13
C TRP A 100 11.32 4.91 7.07
N GLN A 101 12.26 4.91 8.05
CA GLN A 101 12.51 3.78 8.94
C GLN A 101 11.83 3.92 10.31
N GLU A 102 11.34 5.11 10.65
CA GLU A 102 10.65 5.31 11.93
C GLU A 102 9.26 4.67 11.90
N SER A 103 8.94 3.94 12.96
CA SER A 103 7.64 3.28 13.13
C SER A 103 7.05 3.60 14.52
N PRO A 104 5.75 3.91 14.59
CA PRO A 104 4.77 4.00 13.50
C PRO A 104 4.94 5.27 12.64
N ALA A 105 4.69 5.19 11.34
CA ALA A 105 4.88 6.29 10.39
C ALA A 105 3.64 7.22 10.27
N TYR A 106 2.77 7.29 11.26
CA TYR A 106 1.48 8.00 11.17
C TYR A 106 1.64 9.50 10.91
N HIS A 107 2.65 10.13 11.52
CA HIS A 107 2.92 11.54 11.30
C HIS A 107 3.31 11.82 9.83
N LEU A 108 4.18 10.98 9.26
CA LEU A 108 4.56 11.07 7.85
C LEU A 108 3.34 10.83 6.94
N LEU A 109 2.61 9.74 7.15
CA LEU A 109 1.47 9.36 6.33
C LEU A 109 0.39 10.45 6.32
N SER A 110 0.15 11.11 7.45
CA SER A 110 -0.81 12.22 7.55
C SER A 110 -0.42 13.45 6.72
N GLN A 111 0.84 13.58 6.32
CA GLN A 111 1.33 14.64 5.44
C GLN A 111 1.20 14.30 3.95
N CYS A 112 0.99 13.03 3.61
CA CYS A 112 0.79 12.60 2.23
C CYS A 112 -0.51 13.19 1.66
N CYS A 113 -0.44 13.70 0.44
CA CYS A 113 -1.64 14.13 -0.28
C CYS A 113 -2.49 12.93 -0.71
N ILE A 114 -1.84 11.82 -1.06
CA ILE A 114 -2.45 10.53 -1.41
C ILE A 114 -1.42 9.42 -1.20
N CYS A 115 -1.88 8.18 -0.98
CA CYS A 115 -1.03 7.01 -0.91
C CYS A 115 -1.42 5.96 -1.97
N LEU A 116 -0.42 5.26 -2.52
CA LEU A 116 -0.61 4.01 -3.25
C LEU A 116 -0.38 2.86 -2.26
N THR A 117 -1.33 1.97 -2.11
CA THR A 117 -1.24 0.88 -1.13
C THR A 117 -1.74 -0.44 -1.68
N THR A 118 -1.25 -1.55 -1.14
CA THR A 118 -1.83 -2.87 -1.39
C THR A 118 -2.96 -3.15 -0.40
N VAL A 119 -3.87 -4.08 -0.77
CA VAL A 119 -4.94 -4.56 0.13
C VAL A 119 -4.34 -5.08 1.44
N GLY A 120 -4.87 -4.65 2.58
CA GLY A 120 -4.45 -5.10 3.92
C GLY A 120 -4.64 -4.06 5.01
N ALA A 121 -3.94 -4.24 6.16
CA ALA A 121 -4.04 -3.37 7.33
C ALA A 121 -3.75 -1.89 7.01
N ASN A 122 -2.84 -1.62 6.09
CA ASN A 122 -2.51 -0.25 5.65
C ASN A 122 -3.76 0.54 5.22
N THR A 123 -4.77 -0.12 4.62
CA THR A 123 -5.99 0.57 4.19
C THR A 123 -6.83 1.03 5.39
N ALA A 124 -6.83 0.28 6.50
CA ALA A 124 -7.48 0.69 7.75
C ALA A 124 -6.73 1.85 8.41
N GLU A 125 -5.39 1.79 8.45
CA GLU A 125 -4.56 2.85 9.02
C GLU A 125 -4.72 4.17 8.26
N LEU A 126 -4.61 4.13 6.92
CA LEU A 126 -4.82 5.32 6.08
C LEU A 126 -6.26 5.86 6.20
N GLY A 127 -7.25 4.97 6.27
CA GLY A 127 -8.64 5.34 6.52
C GLY A 127 -8.83 6.05 7.86
N ALA A 128 -8.23 5.51 8.93
CA ALA A 128 -8.25 6.12 10.26
C ALA A 128 -7.53 7.49 10.30
N LEU A 129 -6.45 7.66 9.53
CA LEU A 129 -5.75 8.94 9.38
C LEU A 129 -6.50 9.93 8.47
N GLY A 130 -7.51 9.47 7.71
CA GLY A 130 -8.22 10.28 6.72
C GLY A 130 -7.34 10.64 5.52
N VAL A 131 -6.40 9.76 5.15
CA VAL A 131 -5.48 9.96 4.03
C VAL A 131 -6.05 9.29 2.78
N PRO A 132 -6.26 10.02 1.67
CA PRO A 132 -6.69 9.45 0.41
C PRO A 132 -5.73 8.35 -0.06
N MET A 133 -6.26 7.34 -0.73
CA MET A 133 -5.45 6.23 -1.23
C MET A 133 -6.02 5.66 -2.52
N ILE A 134 -5.16 5.04 -3.33
CA ILE A 134 -5.52 4.11 -4.39
C ILE A 134 -5.06 2.74 -3.93
N VAL A 135 -5.97 1.77 -3.91
CA VAL A 135 -5.70 0.40 -3.45
C VAL A 135 -5.43 -0.49 -4.64
N LEU A 136 -4.27 -1.15 -4.63
CA LEU A 136 -3.77 -1.94 -5.75
C LEU A 136 -3.77 -3.43 -5.41
N LEU A 137 -4.40 -4.23 -6.25
CA LEU A 137 -4.36 -5.69 -6.21
C LEU A 137 -3.95 -6.24 -7.58
N PRO A 138 -2.63 -6.23 -7.91
CA PRO A 138 -2.14 -6.79 -9.15
C PRO A 138 -2.34 -8.32 -9.16
N THR A 139 -2.82 -8.84 -10.29
CA THR A 139 -3.07 -10.27 -10.48
C THR A 139 -2.22 -10.87 -11.60
N GLN A 140 -1.14 -10.19 -11.98
CA GLN A 140 -0.22 -10.62 -13.03
C GLN A 140 0.49 -11.94 -12.69
N GLN A 141 0.71 -12.21 -11.40
CA GLN A 141 1.24 -13.50 -10.94
C GLN A 141 0.18 -14.27 -10.14
N LEU A 142 -0.03 -15.52 -10.54
CA LEU A 142 -0.90 -16.48 -9.84
C LEU A 142 -0.35 -16.91 -8.46
N ASP A 143 0.94 -16.65 -8.20
CA ASP A 143 1.62 -17.01 -6.95
C ASP A 143 1.27 -16.14 -5.73
N ALA A 144 0.44 -15.10 -5.91
CA ALA A 144 0.00 -14.26 -4.79
C ALA A 144 -0.63 -15.06 -3.64
N MET A 145 -1.22 -16.23 -3.94
CA MET A 145 -1.84 -17.09 -2.94
C MET A 145 -0.84 -17.90 -2.09
N ARG A 146 0.37 -18.15 -2.59
CA ARG A 146 1.43 -18.80 -1.80
C ARG A 146 1.89 -17.96 -0.62
N ALA A 147 1.59 -16.66 -0.67
CA ALA A 147 1.88 -15.70 0.39
C ALA A 147 0.74 -15.56 1.42
N TRP A 148 -0.37 -16.25 1.25
CA TRP A 148 -1.45 -16.22 2.21
C TRP A 148 -1.13 -17.09 3.42
N ASP A 149 -1.46 -16.58 4.60
CA ASP A 149 -1.35 -17.33 5.84
C ASP A 149 -2.49 -18.34 5.94
N GLY A 150 -2.20 -19.49 6.55
CA GLY A 150 -3.19 -20.54 6.82
C GLY A 150 -3.30 -21.62 5.75
N LEU A 151 -4.39 -22.41 5.83
CA LEU A 151 -4.64 -23.57 4.98
C LEU A 151 -4.52 -23.30 3.46
N PRO A 152 -5.06 -22.20 2.90
CA PRO A 152 -4.92 -21.93 1.47
C PRO A 152 -3.47 -21.78 0.99
N GLY A 153 -2.63 -21.09 1.78
CA GLY A 153 -1.22 -20.95 1.45
C GLY A 153 -0.46 -22.26 1.59
N LEU A 154 -0.76 -23.05 2.61
CA LEU A 154 -0.16 -24.37 2.80
C LEU A 154 -0.45 -25.29 1.62
N LEU A 155 -1.71 -25.37 1.18
CA LEU A 155 -2.15 -26.22 0.07
C LEU A 155 -1.57 -25.75 -1.28
N ALA A 156 -1.46 -24.43 -1.48
CA ALA A 156 -0.86 -23.86 -2.69
C ALA A 156 0.63 -24.16 -2.81
N ASN A 157 1.31 -24.47 -1.70
CA ASN A 157 2.74 -24.80 -1.66
C ASN A 157 3.04 -26.30 -1.74
N LEU A 158 2.02 -27.18 -1.85
CA LEU A 158 2.23 -28.62 -1.99
C LEU A 158 2.85 -28.98 -3.35
N PRO A 159 3.92 -29.79 -3.39
CA PRO A 159 4.55 -30.21 -4.64
C PRO A 159 3.58 -31.04 -5.50
N GLY A 160 3.50 -30.72 -6.79
CA GLY A 160 2.69 -31.43 -7.79
C GLY A 160 1.19 -31.05 -7.85
N VAL A 161 0.57 -30.64 -6.75
CA VAL A 161 -0.87 -30.32 -6.69
C VAL A 161 -1.11 -28.83 -6.43
N GLY A 162 -0.08 -28.11 -5.95
CA GLY A 162 -0.19 -26.74 -5.50
C GLY A 162 -0.58 -25.75 -6.61
N THR A 163 -0.07 -25.92 -7.83
CA THR A 163 -0.35 -24.98 -8.93
C THR A 163 -1.78 -25.08 -9.45
N PRO A 164 -2.36 -26.27 -9.77
CA PRO A 164 -3.77 -26.37 -10.14
C PRO A 164 -4.70 -25.89 -9.02
N PHE A 165 -4.37 -26.22 -7.77
CA PHE A 165 -5.13 -25.80 -6.60
C PHE A 165 -5.10 -24.28 -6.41
N ALA A 166 -3.93 -23.66 -6.51
CA ALA A 166 -3.77 -22.20 -6.45
C ALA A 166 -4.58 -21.48 -7.56
N ASN A 167 -4.62 -22.05 -8.78
CA ASN A 167 -5.40 -21.50 -9.89
C ASN A 167 -6.91 -21.55 -9.61
N VAL A 168 -7.42 -22.67 -9.08
CA VAL A 168 -8.84 -22.82 -8.76
C VAL A 168 -9.24 -21.85 -7.64
N ILE A 169 -8.45 -21.79 -6.57
CA ILE A 169 -8.75 -20.87 -5.46
C ILE A 169 -8.61 -19.42 -5.90
N ASN A 170 -7.60 -19.08 -6.70
CA ASN A 170 -7.44 -17.73 -7.24
C ASN A 170 -8.65 -17.34 -8.10
N TRP A 171 -9.15 -18.27 -8.94
CA TRP A 171 -10.37 -18.06 -9.72
C TRP A 171 -11.59 -17.87 -8.81
N LEU A 172 -11.75 -18.70 -7.79
CA LEU A 172 -12.84 -18.58 -6.81
C LEU A 172 -12.75 -17.27 -6.03
N PHE A 173 -11.54 -16.89 -5.60
CA PHE A 173 -11.30 -15.64 -4.89
C PHE A 173 -11.61 -14.42 -5.77
N LEU A 174 -11.11 -14.39 -6.99
CA LEU A 174 -11.40 -13.31 -7.94
C LEU A 174 -12.90 -13.22 -8.25
N THR A 175 -13.58 -14.38 -8.35
CA THR A 175 -15.02 -14.42 -8.56
C THR A 175 -15.79 -13.93 -7.33
N PHE A 176 -15.34 -14.31 -6.13
CA PHE A 176 -15.92 -13.87 -4.86
C PHE A 176 -15.72 -12.35 -4.65
N VAL A 177 -14.50 -11.86 -4.89
CA VAL A 177 -14.17 -10.43 -4.78
C VAL A 177 -14.97 -9.61 -5.80
N ARG A 178 -15.07 -10.08 -7.05
CA ARG A 178 -15.93 -9.44 -8.06
C ARG A 178 -17.40 -9.39 -7.67
N ARG A 179 -17.88 -10.38 -6.88
CA ARG A 179 -19.27 -10.41 -6.39
C ARG A 179 -19.49 -9.56 -5.14
N LYS A 180 -18.51 -9.46 -4.24
CA LYS A 180 -18.62 -8.66 -2.99
C LYS A 180 -18.02 -7.25 -3.13
N GLY A 181 -17.18 -7.00 -4.11
CA GLY A 181 -16.82 -5.68 -4.63
C GLY A 181 -15.87 -4.83 -3.79
N LEU A 182 -15.68 -5.04 -2.50
CA LEU A 182 -14.95 -4.12 -1.64
C LEU A 182 -13.82 -4.84 -0.89
N LEU A 183 -12.59 -4.29 -0.98
CA LEU A 183 -11.37 -4.86 -0.40
C LEU A 183 -10.69 -3.96 0.62
N ALA A 184 -10.77 -2.65 0.40
CA ALA A 184 -10.25 -1.66 1.33
C ALA A 184 -11.16 -1.54 2.55
N TRP A 185 -10.57 -1.51 3.74
CA TRP A 185 -11.35 -1.37 4.97
C TRP A 185 -12.28 -0.15 4.96
N PRO A 186 -11.88 1.05 4.49
CA PRO A 186 -12.80 2.18 4.38
C PRO A 186 -14.03 1.90 3.53
N ASN A 187 -13.85 1.25 2.39
CA ASN A 187 -14.96 0.92 1.49
C ASN A 187 -15.89 -0.13 2.12
N ILE A 188 -15.31 -1.14 2.82
CA ILE A 188 -16.06 -2.16 3.56
C ILE A 188 -16.90 -1.52 4.67
N TRP A 189 -16.31 -0.58 5.45
CA TRP A 189 -17.02 0.11 6.53
C TRP A 189 -18.15 0.99 6.01
N ALA A 190 -17.92 1.66 4.88
CA ALA A 190 -18.92 2.52 4.24
C ALA A 190 -19.98 1.74 3.46
N GLN A 191 -19.71 0.49 3.08
CA GLN A 191 -20.49 -0.31 2.12
C GLN A 191 -20.61 0.34 0.73
N GLU A 192 -19.66 1.22 0.39
CA GLU A 192 -19.53 1.92 -0.89
C GLU A 192 -18.06 2.18 -1.22
N GLU A 193 -17.75 2.43 -2.49
CA GLU A 193 -16.40 2.78 -2.92
C GLU A 193 -16.09 4.24 -2.60
N ILE A 194 -15.38 4.49 -1.50
CA ILE A 194 -14.88 5.82 -1.11
C ILE A 194 -13.49 6.07 -1.70
N VAL A 195 -12.66 5.04 -1.73
CA VAL A 195 -11.32 5.08 -2.30
C VAL A 195 -11.23 4.12 -3.47
N PRO A 196 -10.56 4.48 -4.59
CA PRO A 196 -10.42 3.61 -5.75
C PRO A 196 -9.74 2.28 -5.40
N GLU A 197 -10.32 1.16 -5.88
CA GLU A 197 -9.75 -0.18 -5.79
C GLU A 197 -9.48 -0.73 -7.19
N LEU A 198 -8.21 -0.87 -7.51
CA LEU A 198 -7.79 -1.38 -8.82
C LEU A 198 -7.33 -2.82 -8.70
N MET A 199 -8.01 -3.71 -9.42
CA MET A 199 -7.72 -5.14 -9.41
C MET A 199 -7.58 -5.68 -10.84
N GLY A 200 -6.57 -6.51 -11.04
CA GLY A 200 -6.38 -7.17 -12.34
C GLY A 200 -4.94 -7.04 -12.85
N LYS A 201 -4.83 -7.04 -14.19
CA LYS A 201 -3.56 -6.76 -14.86
C LYS A 201 -3.30 -5.26 -14.85
N LEU A 202 -2.67 -4.80 -13.79
CA LEU A 202 -2.40 -3.39 -13.56
C LEU A 202 -1.16 -2.93 -14.34
N GLN A 203 -1.30 -1.79 -15.03
CA GLN A 203 -0.19 -1.15 -15.74
C GLN A 203 0.22 0.14 -15.02
N PRO A 204 1.52 0.39 -14.78
CA PRO A 204 1.98 1.58 -14.08
C PRO A 204 1.49 2.88 -14.70
N GLN A 205 1.48 2.96 -16.05
CA GLN A 205 1.06 4.16 -16.76
C GLN A 205 -0.41 4.50 -16.50
N GLU A 206 -1.32 3.52 -16.60
CA GLU A 206 -2.77 3.75 -16.41
C GLU A 206 -3.07 4.26 -14.99
N ILE A 207 -2.38 3.70 -13.99
CA ILE A 207 -2.53 4.13 -12.61
C ILE A 207 -1.92 5.51 -12.39
N ALA A 208 -0.78 5.79 -13.03
CA ALA A 208 -0.17 7.11 -12.97
C ALA A 208 -1.08 8.20 -13.58
N GLU A 209 -1.79 7.91 -14.66
CA GLU A 209 -2.76 8.84 -15.28
C GLU A 209 -3.93 9.13 -14.33
N MET A 210 -4.48 8.10 -13.66
CA MET A 210 -5.50 8.29 -12.61
C MET A 210 -4.96 9.13 -11.46
N LEU A 211 -3.74 8.85 -10.98
CA LEU A 211 -3.12 9.59 -9.90
C LEU A 211 -2.87 11.05 -10.29
N LEU A 212 -2.42 11.30 -11.51
CA LEU A 212 -2.23 12.65 -12.05
C LEU A 212 -3.56 13.43 -12.15
N ASP A 213 -4.64 12.76 -12.54
CA ASP A 213 -5.98 13.37 -12.54
C ASP A 213 -6.41 13.78 -11.13
N LEU A 214 -6.22 12.91 -10.13
CA LEU A 214 -6.52 13.23 -8.73
C LEU A 214 -5.66 14.39 -8.19
N LEU A 215 -4.38 14.44 -8.57
CA LEU A 215 -3.47 15.54 -8.18
C LEU A 215 -3.82 16.86 -8.88
N ALA A 216 -4.40 16.81 -10.07
CA ALA A 216 -4.86 17.99 -10.80
C ALA A 216 -6.19 18.53 -10.25
N HIS A 217 -6.95 17.71 -9.51
CA HIS A 217 -8.27 18.02 -8.97
C HIS A 217 -8.28 17.87 -7.43
N PRO A 218 -7.69 18.82 -6.68
CA PRO A 218 -7.60 18.73 -5.21
C PRO A 218 -8.94 18.54 -4.51
N GLU A 219 -10.02 19.04 -5.11
CA GLU A 219 -11.39 18.88 -4.61
C GLU A 219 -11.82 17.42 -4.53
N LYS A 220 -11.37 16.56 -5.45
CA LYS A 220 -11.62 15.11 -5.40
C LYS A 220 -10.94 14.48 -4.19
N LEU A 221 -9.69 14.88 -3.91
CA LEU A 221 -8.94 14.40 -2.75
C LEU A 221 -9.58 14.88 -1.44
N ASP A 222 -10.10 16.12 -1.42
CA ASP A 222 -10.77 16.66 -0.24
C ASP A 222 -12.13 15.98 0.01
N ASP A 223 -12.87 15.61 -1.02
CA ASP A 223 -14.09 14.79 -0.91
C ASP A 223 -13.77 13.40 -0.31
N ILE A 224 -12.73 12.72 -0.82
CA ILE A 224 -12.27 11.45 -0.25
C ILE A 224 -11.88 11.61 1.22
N ARG A 225 -11.13 12.65 1.58
CA ARG A 225 -10.77 12.94 2.99
C ARG A 225 -11.99 13.14 3.87
N ALA A 226 -12.97 13.90 3.38
CA ALA A 226 -14.21 14.15 4.12
C ALA A 226 -14.98 12.85 4.37
N LYS A 227 -15.12 11.99 3.36
CA LYS A 227 -15.76 10.68 3.47
C LYS A 227 -15.01 9.78 4.45
N LEU A 228 -13.66 9.67 4.34
CA LEU A 228 -12.84 8.89 5.25
C LEU A 228 -12.99 9.35 6.71
N ARG A 229 -13.01 10.66 6.96
CA ARG A 229 -13.22 11.20 8.31
C ARG A 229 -14.61 10.86 8.86
N LYS A 230 -15.62 10.85 8.02
CA LYS A 230 -16.99 10.50 8.41
C LYS A 230 -17.11 9.04 8.85
N ILE A 231 -16.49 8.11 8.12
CA ILE A 231 -16.62 6.66 8.37
C ILE A 231 -15.72 6.13 9.50
N ARG A 232 -14.58 6.79 9.79
CA ARG A 232 -13.69 6.35 10.87
C ARG A 232 -14.31 6.44 12.26
N GLY A 233 -15.43 7.18 12.41
CA GLY A 233 -16.07 7.44 13.68
C GLY A 233 -15.27 8.41 14.57
N GLU A 234 -15.70 8.51 15.82
CA GLU A 234 -15.03 9.32 16.83
C GLU A 234 -13.74 8.64 17.34
N SER A 235 -12.74 9.45 17.67
CA SER A 235 -11.54 8.97 18.37
C SER A 235 -11.90 8.56 19.81
N GLY A 236 -11.07 7.68 20.42
CA GLY A 236 -11.22 7.30 21.82
C GLY A 236 -11.73 5.87 22.05
N ALA A 237 -11.73 4.98 21.03
CA ALA A 237 -12.12 3.59 21.19
C ALA A 237 -11.32 2.87 22.28
N ALA A 238 -10.00 3.09 22.36
CA ALA A 238 -9.15 2.52 23.41
C ALA A 238 -9.55 3.00 24.81
N GLN A 239 -9.90 4.29 24.95
CA GLN A 239 -10.39 4.84 26.20
C GLN A 239 -11.73 4.22 26.61
N LYS A 240 -12.67 4.09 25.67
CA LYS A 240 -13.97 3.45 25.91
C LYS A 240 -13.80 1.99 26.35
N ILE A 241 -12.91 1.23 25.67
CA ILE A 241 -12.61 -0.16 26.07
C ILE A 241 -12.01 -0.20 27.48
N ALA A 242 -11.03 0.66 27.78
CA ALA A 242 -10.41 0.70 29.11
C ALA A 242 -11.44 1.03 30.20
N THR A 243 -12.38 1.95 29.93
CA THR A 243 -13.46 2.28 30.86
C THR A 243 -14.38 1.09 31.09
N LEU A 244 -14.82 0.41 30.01
CA LEU A 244 -15.68 -0.78 30.11
C LEU A 244 -15.01 -1.92 30.89
N VAL A 245 -13.73 -2.19 30.61
CA VAL A 245 -12.94 -3.21 31.34
C VAL A 245 -12.86 -2.86 32.83
N LYS A 246 -12.63 -1.60 33.15
CA LYS A 246 -12.59 -1.15 34.55
C LYS A 246 -13.95 -1.34 35.24
N GLU A 247 -15.05 -0.91 34.61
CA GLU A 247 -16.41 -1.07 35.12
C GLU A 247 -16.76 -2.55 35.38
N GLU A 248 -16.35 -3.45 34.47
CA GLU A 248 -16.54 -4.89 34.66
C GLU A 248 -15.73 -5.45 35.84
N ILE A 249 -14.47 -5.00 36.01
CA ILE A 249 -13.65 -5.43 37.16
C ILE A 249 -14.26 -4.95 38.47
N ASP A 250 -14.65 -3.67 38.55
CA ASP A 250 -15.26 -3.10 39.74
C ASP A 250 -16.57 -3.84 40.11
N ASN A 251 -17.36 -4.29 39.13
CA ASN A 251 -18.58 -5.09 39.34
C ASN A 251 -18.33 -6.53 39.80
N PHE A 252 -17.12 -7.08 39.59
CA PHE A 252 -16.75 -8.41 40.07
C PHE A 252 -16.22 -8.43 41.52
N GLU A 253 -15.86 -7.26 42.07
CA GLU A 253 -15.34 -7.13 43.44
C GLU A 253 -16.45 -6.85 44.50
N ASP A 254 -17.68 -6.57 44.05
CA ASP A 254 -18.89 -6.43 44.87
C ASP A 254 -19.72 -7.76 44.88
#